data_ac7a2bc659d57255b1300d0280cddb25
#
_entry.id   ac7a2bc659d57255b1300d0280cddb25
#
_cell.length_a   1.000
_cell.length_b   1.000
_cell.length_c   1.000
_cell.angle_alpha   90.00
_cell.angle_beta   90.00
_cell.angle_gamma   90.00
#
_symmetry.space_group_name_H-M   'P 1'
#
loop_
_entity.id
_entity.type
_entity.pdbx_description
1 polymer ?
#
loop_
_entity_poly.entity_id
_entity_poly.type
_entity_poly.pdbx_seq_one_letter_code
_entity_poly.pdbx_strand_id
1 'polypeptide(L)'
;MLDNSFSSSGSREKRRRPLAVAWGVDQLLRAGLTDHDYRAFCTHPTADGEVPRPRGQTNLTERLIDALEWGATTVLVVSDGAENDPPGVFHAALDSASRIVPELYALHFNPVFEPQELQVSSLSPLTRSIGLRNAEDLPTALGFARYVTGHGDLAELEAYLERRVQEFLEASAHA
;
A
#
# COMPACT_ATOMS: atom_id res chain seq x y z
N MET A 1 5.52 -1.83 2.89
CA MET A 1 6.42 -0.67 2.76
C MET A 1 5.60 0.60 2.84
N LEU A 2 6.03 1.57 3.63
CA LEU A 2 5.28 2.80 3.91
C LEU A 2 6.13 4.01 3.54
N ASP A 3 5.59 4.87 2.68
CA ASP A 3 6.25 6.11 2.32
C ASP A 3 5.95 7.20 3.36
N ASN A 4 6.98 7.63 4.09
CA ASN A 4 6.96 8.78 4.98
C ASN A 4 7.94 9.87 4.54
N SER A 5 8.20 9.99 3.24
CA SER A 5 8.98 11.07 2.62
C SER A 5 8.23 12.42 2.67
N PHE A 6 8.87 13.50 2.22
CA PHE A 6 8.23 14.83 2.22
C PHE A 6 6.99 14.90 1.33
N SER A 7 6.89 14.12 0.24
CA SER A 7 5.71 14.08 -0.62
C SER A 7 4.47 13.58 0.14
N SER A 8 4.65 12.72 1.14
CA SER A 8 3.57 12.23 2.00
C SER A 8 2.95 13.31 2.90
N SER A 9 3.51 14.53 2.91
CA SER A 9 2.93 15.71 3.60
C SER A 9 1.55 16.09 3.06
N GLY A 10 1.24 15.71 1.82
CA GLY A 10 -0.01 16.06 1.16
C GLY A 10 -0.11 17.53 0.74
N SER A 11 -1.27 17.92 0.22
CA SER A 11 -1.58 19.30 -0.18
C SER A 11 -1.95 20.19 1.01
N ARG A 12 -2.09 21.53 0.76
CA ARG A 12 -2.55 22.48 1.79
C ARG A 12 -3.91 22.13 2.37
N GLU A 13 -4.80 21.55 1.56
CA GLU A 13 -6.16 21.18 1.95
C GLU A 13 -6.24 19.81 2.62
N LYS A 14 -5.32 18.89 2.24
CA LYS A 14 -5.28 17.49 2.72
C LYS A 14 -3.94 17.19 3.38
N ARG A 15 -3.58 18.03 4.35
CA ARG A 15 -2.30 17.88 5.09
C ARG A 15 -2.17 16.51 5.72
N ARG A 16 -1.03 15.86 5.47
CA ARG A 16 -0.64 14.56 6.03
C ARG A 16 -1.61 13.42 5.73
N ARG A 17 -2.56 13.59 4.81
CA ARG A 17 -3.50 12.53 4.48
C ARG A 17 -2.82 11.28 3.90
N PRO A 18 -1.89 11.39 2.94
CA PRO A 18 -1.19 10.21 2.43
C PRO A 18 -0.48 9.43 3.54
N LEU A 19 0.19 10.15 4.44
CA LEU A 19 0.85 9.54 5.60
C LEU A 19 -0.14 8.91 6.58
N ALA A 20 -1.29 9.55 6.83
CA ALA A 20 -2.33 9.02 7.70
C ALA A 20 -2.94 7.72 7.13
N VAL A 21 -3.14 7.66 5.80
CA VAL A 21 -3.59 6.44 5.13
C VAL A 21 -2.53 5.34 5.25
N ALA A 22 -1.26 5.64 4.97
CA ALA A 22 -0.18 4.67 5.11
C ALA A 22 -0.06 4.13 6.54
N TRP A 23 -0.14 5.01 7.53
CA TRP A 23 -0.15 4.63 8.95
C TRP A 23 -1.37 3.78 9.32
N GLY A 24 -2.57 4.16 8.86
CA GLY A 24 -3.78 3.38 9.08
C GLY A 24 -3.71 1.98 8.48
N VAL A 25 -3.13 1.83 7.28
CA VAL A 25 -2.84 0.53 6.66
C VAL A 25 -1.93 -0.32 7.56
N ASP A 26 -0.84 0.26 8.08
CA ASP A 26 0.05 -0.44 9.01
C ASP A 26 -0.70 -0.93 10.25
N GLN A 27 -1.53 -0.07 10.87
CA GLN A 27 -2.29 -0.44 12.06
C GLN A 27 -3.30 -1.56 11.79
N LEU A 28 -3.98 -1.52 10.64
CA LEU A 28 -4.93 -2.59 10.24
C LEU A 28 -4.21 -3.92 10.02
N LEU A 29 -3.05 -3.91 9.35
CA LEU A 29 -2.28 -5.13 9.12
C LEU A 29 -1.71 -5.69 10.42
N ARG A 30 -1.19 -4.86 11.33
CA ARG A 30 -0.73 -5.28 12.67
C ARG A 30 -1.86 -5.86 13.53
N ALA A 31 -3.06 -5.35 13.39
CA ALA A 31 -4.22 -5.86 14.14
C ALA A 31 -4.71 -7.23 13.61
N GLY A 32 -4.49 -7.51 12.31
CA GLY A 32 -4.99 -8.72 11.66
C GLY A 32 -3.95 -9.81 11.43
N LEU A 33 -2.66 -9.52 11.53
CA LEU A 33 -1.56 -10.43 11.22
C LEU A 33 -0.59 -10.55 12.41
N THR A 34 0.15 -11.65 12.46
CA THR A 34 1.20 -11.83 13.47
C THR A 34 2.51 -11.17 13.06
N ASP A 35 3.43 -10.92 14.01
CA ASP A 35 4.76 -10.37 13.72
C ASP A 35 5.61 -11.30 12.83
N HIS A 36 5.23 -12.56 12.71
CA HIS A 36 5.85 -13.50 11.79
C HIS A 36 5.36 -13.29 10.35
N ASP A 37 4.10 -12.92 10.18
CA ASP A 37 3.43 -12.80 8.87
C ASP A 37 3.48 -11.37 8.31
N TYR A 38 3.78 -10.38 9.16
CA TYR A 38 3.78 -8.98 8.77
C TYR A 38 4.93 -8.19 9.37
N ARG A 39 5.59 -7.40 8.54
CA ARG A 39 6.57 -6.40 8.96
C ARG A 39 6.46 -5.11 8.12
N ALA A 40 6.46 -3.97 8.81
CA ALA A 40 6.46 -2.66 8.17
C ALA A 40 7.89 -2.15 7.94
N PHE A 41 8.13 -1.60 6.75
CA PHE A 41 9.37 -0.94 6.38
C PHE A 41 9.03 0.49 5.93
N CYS A 42 9.44 1.49 6.70
CA CYS A 42 9.25 2.90 6.38
C CYS A 42 10.42 3.44 5.58
N THR A 43 10.19 4.36 4.62
CA THR A 43 11.28 5.01 3.87
C THR A 43 12.27 5.72 4.80
N HIS A 44 11.78 6.24 5.93
CA HIS A 44 12.63 6.80 6.99
C HIS A 44 12.31 6.13 8.33
N PRO A 45 13.33 5.79 9.14
CA PRO A 45 13.15 5.14 10.42
C PRO A 45 12.18 5.91 11.33
N THR A 46 11.26 5.18 11.94
CA THR A 46 10.30 5.68 12.92
C THR A 46 10.41 4.76 14.14
N ALA A 47 10.43 5.32 15.34
CA ALA A 47 10.46 4.49 16.53
C ALA A 47 9.14 3.72 16.70
N ASP A 48 9.20 2.55 17.32
CA ASP A 48 8.01 1.72 17.54
C ASP A 48 6.95 2.50 18.34
N GLY A 49 5.71 2.50 17.80
CA GLY A 49 4.59 3.21 18.40
C GLY A 49 4.54 4.72 18.13
N GLU A 50 5.55 5.30 17.47
CA GLU A 50 5.48 6.69 17.06
C GLU A 50 4.70 6.86 15.76
N VAL A 51 3.90 7.91 15.69
CA VAL A 51 3.26 8.35 14.44
C VAL A 51 4.36 8.87 13.50
N PRO A 52 4.52 8.29 12.30
CA PRO A 52 5.56 8.72 11.39
C PRO A 52 5.38 10.18 10.98
N ARG A 53 6.51 10.86 10.73
CA ARG A 53 6.53 12.25 10.28
C ARG A 53 7.12 12.33 8.88
N PRO A 54 6.56 13.17 7.99
CA PRO A 54 7.12 13.36 6.66
C PRO A 54 8.55 13.91 6.74
N ARG A 55 9.50 13.24 6.09
CA ARG A 55 10.90 13.68 6.02
C ARG A 55 11.66 13.02 4.87
N GLY A 56 12.69 13.70 4.37
CA GLY A 56 13.62 13.16 3.39
C GLY A 56 13.01 12.86 2.03
N GLN A 57 13.76 12.15 1.22
CA GLN A 57 13.38 11.74 -0.13
C GLN A 57 12.69 10.37 -0.13
N THR A 58 12.02 10.04 -1.24
CA THR A 58 11.36 8.75 -1.42
C THR A 58 12.38 7.72 -1.89
N ASN A 59 12.88 6.91 -0.97
CA ASN A 59 13.76 5.77 -1.26
C ASN A 59 13.03 4.46 -0.96
N LEU A 60 12.32 3.94 -1.95
CA LEU A 60 11.58 2.68 -1.84
C LEU A 60 12.45 1.47 -2.15
N THR A 61 13.53 1.64 -2.91
CA THR A 61 14.39 0.54 -3.34
C THR A 61 15.08 -0.15 -2.16
N GLU A 62 15.66 0.62 -1.24
CA GLU A 62 16.28 0.04 -0.04
C GLU A 62 15.26 -0.72 0.80
N ARG A 63 14.05 -0.18 0.91
CA ARG A 63 12.97 -0.84 1.68
C ARG A 63 12.48 -2.12 1.01
N LEU A 64 12.52 -2.19 -0.32
CA LEU A 64 12.27 -3.43 -1.05
C LEU A 64 13.33 -4.48 -0.71
N ILE A 65 14.61 -4.09 -0.71
CA ILE A 65 15.71 -5.00 -0.35
C ILE A 65 15.54 -5.49 1.09
N ASP A 66 15.27 -4.61 2.05
CA ASP A 66 15.02 -5.00 3.44
C ASP A 66 13.86 -5.99 3.58
N ALA A 67 12.78 -5.79 2.80
CA ALA A 67 11.63 -6.69 2.81
C ALA A 67 11.99 -8.08 2.24
N LEU A 68 12.78 -8.12 1.17
CA LEU A 68 13.25 -9.37 0.57
C LEU A 68 14.24 -10.10 1.48
N GLU A 69 15.15 -9.40 2.15
CA GLU A 69 16.06 -9.97 3.14
C GLU A 69 15.30 -10.54 4.35
N TRP A 70 14.18 -9.95 4.73
CA TRP A 70 13.28 -10.50 5.73
C TRP A 70 12.53 -11.76 5.24
N GLY A 71 12.52 -12.03 3.93
CA GLY A 71 11.85 -13.19 3.32
C GLY A 71 10.42 -12.90 2.84
N ALA A 72 10.08 -11.64 2.56
CA ALA A 72 8.75 -11.29 2.06
C ALA A 72 8.52 -11.87 0.66
N THR A 73 7.39 -12.57 0.49
CA THR A 73 6.84 -12.99 -0.82
C THR A 73 5.72 -12.08 -1.30
N THR A 74 5.11 -11.31 -0.40
CA THR A 74 4.10 -10.28 -0.72
C THR A 74 4.56 -8.93 -0.22
N VAL A 75 4.65 -7.95 -1.12
CA VAL A 75 5.08 -6.59 -0.82
C VAL A 75 3.97 -5.60 -1.15
N LEU A 76 3.42 -4.96 -0.12
CA LEU A 76 2.46 -3.86 -0.28
C LEU A 76 3.20 -2.54 -0.14
N VAL A 77 3.18 -1.70 -1.17
CA VAL A 77 3.79 -0.37 -1.18
C VAL A 77 2.69 0.68 -1.07
N VAL A 78 2.74 1.50 -0.02
CA VAL A 78 1.81 2.64 0.14
C VAL A 78 2.61 3.92 -0.07
N SER A 79 2.48 4.53 -1.24
CA SER A 79 3.18 5.76 -1.64
C SER A 79 2.38 6.55 -2.68
N ASP A 80 2.77 7.79 -2.95
CA ASP A 80 2.20 8.61 -4.03
C ASP A 80 2.69 8.19 -5.44
N GLY A 81 3.57 7.20 -5.51
CA GLY A 81 4.13 6.69 -6.75
C GLY A 81 5.29 7.52 -7.30
N ALA A 82 5.72 8.56 -6.59
CA ALA A 82 6.88 9.35 -6.96
C ALA A 82 8.15 8.79 -6.30
N GLU A 83 8.99 8.16 -7.10
CA GLU A 83 10.34 7.78 -6.69
C GLU A 83 11.34 8.79 -7.26
N ASN A 84 12.17 9.36 -6.43
CA ASN A 84 13.11 10.43 -6.83
C ASN A 84 14.53 10.26 -6.31
N ASP A 85 14.88 9.09 -5.77
CA ASP A 85 16.23 8.83 -5.23
C ASP A 85 16.75 7.41 -5.56
N PRO A 86 17.33 7.21 -6.74
CA PRO A 86 17.06 7.87 -8.03
C PRO A 86 15.81 7.32 -8.72
N PRO A 87 15.19 8.06 -9.65
CA PRO A 87 13.99 7.62 -10.35
C PRO A 87 14.19 6.31 -11.13
N GLY A 88 13.23 5.39 -11.01
CA GLY A 88 13.20 4.14 -11.78
C GLY A 88 14.05 3.00 -11.20
N VAL A 89 14.80 3.23 -10.12
CA VAL A 89 15.61 2.17 -9.51
C VAL A 89 14.73 1.14 -8.81
N PHE A 90 13.61 1.54 -8.22
CA PHE A 90 12.63 0.61 -7.65
C PHE A 90 12.13 -0.39 -8.71
N HIS A 91 11.78 0.09 -9.91
CA HIS A 91 11.35 -0.79 -10.99
C HIS A 91 12.45 -1.80 -11.37
N ALA A 92 13.69 -1.35 -11.54
CA ALA A 92 14.81 -2.22 -11.90
C ALA A 92 15.11 -3.26 -10.79
N ALA A 93 15.03 -2.85 -9.53
CA ALA A 93 15.20 -3.74 -8.39
C ALA A 93 14.09 -4.78 -8.33
N LEU A 94 12.83 -4.38 -8.52
CA LEU A 94 11.68 -5.29 -8.52
C LEU A 94 11.74 -6.28 -9.70
N ASP A 95 12.13 -5.84 -10.90
CA ASP A 95 12.33 -6.72 -12.06
C ASP A 95 13.40 -7.79 -11.76
N SER A 96 14.50 -7.37 -11.17
CA SER A 96 15.56 -8.30 -10.76
C SER A 96 15.10 -9.26 -9.67
N ALA A 97 14.39 -8.76 -8.66
CA ALA A 97 13.86 -9.56 -7.56
C ALA A 97 12.85 -10.61 -8.05
N SER A 98 11.95 -10.24 -8.97
CA SER A 98 10.94 -11.16 -9.52
C SER A 98 11.53 -12.32 -10.31
N ARG A 99 12.75 -12.17 -10.82
CA ARG A 99 13.49 -13.26 -11.48
C ARG A 99 14.15 -14.23 -10.49
N ILE A 100 14.48 -13.73 -9.29
CA ILE A 100 15.13 -14.51 -8.22
C ILE A 100 14.09 -15.20 -7.34
N VAL A 101 12.98 -14.50 -7.07
CA VAL A 101 11.85 -14.92 -6.23
C VAL A 101 10.59 -14.93 -7.11
N PRO A 102 10.32 -16.04 -7.85
CA PRO A 102 9.19 -16.09 -8.80
C PRO A 102 7.82 -15.92 -8.17
N GLU A 103 7.68 -16.25 -6.88
CA GLU A 103 6.46 -16.05 -6.08
C GLU A 103 6.28 -14.64 -5.56
N LEU A 104 7.22 -13.73 -5.82
CA LEU A 104 7.15 -12.34 -5.36
C LEU A 104 5.93 -11.64 -5.97
N TYR A 105 5.04 -11.19 -5.10
CA TYR A 105 3.85 -10.44 -5.46
C TYR A 105 3.92 -9.03 -4.90
N ALA A 106 3.97 -8.01 -5.75
CA ALA A 106 4.07 -6.61 -5.37
C ALA A 106 2.84 -5.82 -5.80
N LEU A 107 2.26 -5.06 -4.87
CA LEU A 107 1.13 -4.17 -5.07
C LEU A 107 1.47 -2.75 -4.65
N HIS A 108 0.97 -1.78 -5.39
CA HIS A 108 1.09 -0.37 -5.06
C HIS A 108 -0.28 0.24 -4.74
N PHE A 109 -0.41 0.80 -3.54
CA PHE A 109 -1.57 1.57 -3.10
C PHE A 109 -1.22 3.05 -3.06
N ASN A 110 -1.91 3.84 -3.88
CA ASN A 110 -1.67 5.28 -3.96
C ASN A 110 -2.70 6.05 -3.12
N PRO A 111 -2.26 6.69 -2.01
CA PRO A 111 -3.15 7.46 -1.12
C PRO A 111 -3.50 8.86 -1.66
N VAL A 112 -2.88 9.28 -2.76
CA VAL A 112 -3.12 10.60 -3.39
C VAL A 112 -4.20 10.53 -4.47
N PHE A 113 -4.92 9.42 -4.57
CA PHE A 113 -5.99 9.26 -5.53
C PHE A 113 -7.10 10.31 -5.36
N GLU A 114 -7.34 11.09 -6.41
CA GLU A 114 -8.48 11.99 -6.55
C GLU A 114 -9.46 11.40 -7.58
N PRO A 115 -10.77 11.24 -7.25
CA PRO A 115 -11.74 10.64 -8.17
C PRO A 115 -11.91 11.38 -9.51
N GLN A 116 -11.51 12.66 -9.54
CA GLN A 116 -11.58 13.50 -10.75
C GLN A 116 -10.36 13.29 -11.67
N GLU A 117 -9.26 12.81 -11.14
CA GLU A 117 -8.09 12.41 -11.91
C GLU A 117 -8.16 10.90 -12.12
N LEU A 118 -8.60 10.49 -13.30
CA LEU A 118 -8.73 9.07 -13.67
C LEU A 118 -7.37 8.34 -13.75
N GLN A 119 -6.27 9.01 -13.41
CA GLN A 119 -4.92 8.46 -13.45
C GLN A 119 -4.34 8.36 -12.05
N VAL A 120 -4.10 7.12 -11.62
CA VAL A 120 -3.27 6.82 -10.45
C VAL A 120 -1.82 6.79 -10.91
N SER A 121 -0.96 7.60 -10.31
CA SER A 121 0.48 7.54 -10.60
C SER A 121 0.99 6.13 -10.32
N SER A 122 1.69 5.54 -11.30
CA SER A 122 2.21 4.18 -11.22
C SER A 122 3.66 4.20 -10.75
N LEU A 123 3.97 3.41 -9.73
CA LEU A 123 5.33 3.25 -9.23
C LEU A 123 6.19 2.41 -10.17
N SER A 124 5.60 1.38 -10.77
CA SER A 124 6.30 0.47 -11.69
C SER A 124 5.28 -0.21 -12.62
N PRO A 125 5.63 -0.50 -13.88
CA PRO A 125 4.81 -1.35 -14.74
C PRO A 125 4.58 -2.77 -14.20
N LEU A 126 5.46 -3.24 -13.31
CA LEU A 126 5.36 -4.56 -12.67
C LEU A 126 4.43 -4.56 -11.46
N THR A 127 4.03 -3.39 -10.96
CA THR A 127 3.09 -3.29 -9.85
C THR A 127 1.74 -2.77 -10.33
N ARG A 128 0.66 -3.41 -9.89
CA ARG A 128 -0.67 -2.84 -10.08
C ARG A 128 -0.84 -1.68 -9.11
N SER A 129 -1.10 -0.49 -9.64
CA SER A 129 -1.36 0.70 -8.81
C SER A 129 -2.86 0.86 -8.60
N ILE A 130 -3.29 0.97 -7.35
CA ILE A 130 -4.68 1.11 -6.94
C ILE A 130 -4.80 2.32 -6.03
N GLY A 131 -5.77 3.20 -6.33
CA GLY A 131 -6.08 4.33 -5.47
C GLY A 131 -6.66 3.86 -4.13
N LEU A 132 -6.12 4.37 -3.03
CA LEU A 132 -6.59 4.07 -1.68
C LEU A 132 -7.01 5.36 -0.98
N ARG A 133 -8.32 5.60 -0.86
CA ARG A 133 -8.83 6.83 -0.28
C ARG A 133 -8.63 6.86 1.24
N ASN A 134 -8.97 5.79 1.92
CA ASN A 134 -8.86 5.62 3.36
C ASN A 134 -8.25 4.26 3.67
N ALA A 135 -7.69 4.09 4.85
CA ALA A 135 -7.10 2.82 5.25
C ALA A 135 -8.12 1.68 5.31
N GLU A 136 -9.36 1.99 5.69
CA GLU A 136 -10.48 1.04 5.78
C GLU A 136 -10.87 0.45 4.42
N ASP A 137 -10.49 1.10 3.31
CA ASP A 137 -10.72 0.60 1.95
C ASP A 137 -9.73 -0.51 1.56
N LEU A 138 -8.67 -0.74 2.37
CA LEU A 138 -7.61 -1.71 2.08
C LEU A 138 -8.13 -3.11 1.75
N PRO A 139 -9.05 -3.73 2.53
CA PRO A 139 -9.53 -5.06 2.22
C PRO A 139 -10.21 -5.15 0.85
N THR A 140 -11.01 -4.13 0.48
CA THR A 140 -11.65 -4.05 -0.85
C THR A 140 -10.60 -3.88 -1.94
N ALA A 141 -9.66 -2.95 -1.75
CA ALA A 141 -8.60 -2.68 -2.71
C ALA A 141 -7.69 -3.90 -2.90
N LEU A 142 -7.38 -4.61 -1.82
CA LEU A 142 -6.57 -5.83 -1.87
C LEU A 142 -7.31 -6.98 -2.58
N GLY A 143 -8.58 -7.21 -2.28
CA GLY A 143 -9.42 -8.21 -2.95
C GLY A 143 -9.51 -7.94 -4.45
N PHE A 144 -9.76 -6.69 -4.84
CA PHE A 144 -9.77 -6.27 -6.24
C PHE A 144 -8.39 -6.46 -6.90
N ALA A 145 -7.30 -6.07 -6.22
CA ALA A 145 -5.94 -6.24 -6.71
C ALA A 145 -5.63 -7.73 -6.98
N ARG A 146 -5.93 -8.60 -6.04
CA ARG A 146 -5.72 -10.04 -6.18
C ARG A 146 -6.51 -10.62 -7.34
N TYR A 147 -7.77 -10.23 -7.49
CA TYR A 147 -8.62 -10.66 -8.60
C TYR A 147 -8.02 -10.25 -9.96
N VAL A 148 -7.68 -8.97 -10.16
CA VAL A 148 -7.20 -8.47 -11.47
C VAL A 148 -5.79 -8.96 -11.84
N THR A 149 -5.03 -9.43 -10.87
CA THR A 149 -3.69 -10.01 -11.07
C THR A 149 -3.69 -11.55 -11.12
N GLY A 150 -4.87 -12.17 -11.02
CA GLY A 150 -5.00 -13.63 -11.08
C GLY A 150 -4.58 -14.37 -9.81
N HIS A 151 -4.40 -13.67 -8.69
CA HIS A 151 -4.05 -14.24 -7.38
C HIS A 151 -5.27 -14.43 -6.45
N GLY A 152 -6.46 -14.09 -6.93
CA GLY A 152 -7.73 -14.29 -6.25
C GLY A 152 -8.83 -14.62 -7.25
N ASP A 153 -9.93 -15.20 -6.80
CA ASP A 153 -11.07 -15.50 -7.65
C ASP A 153 -12.20 -14.47 -7.50
N LEU A 154 -13.14 -14.49 -8.44
CA LEU A 154 -14.28 -13.58 -8.45
C LEU A 154 -15.20 -13.83 -7.25
N ALA A 155 -15.36 -15.08 -6.83
CA ALA A 155 -16.22 -15.44 -5.72
C ALA A 155 -15.72 -14.89 -4.37
N GLU A 156 -14.40 -14.84 -4.16
CA GLU A 156 -13.81 -14.16 -2.99
C GLU A 156 -14.16 -12.67 -2.97
N LEU A 157 -14.03 -12.01 -4.12
CA LEU A 157 -14.36 -10.58 -4.25
C LEU A 157 -15.85 -10.32 -4.06
N GLU A 158 -16.72 -11.11 -4.68
CA GLU A 158 -18.17 -11.01 -4.53
C GLU A 158 -18.60 -11.22 -3.08
N ALA A 159 -18.15 -12.28 -2.43
CA ALA A 159 -18.45 -12.56 -1.03
C ALA A 159 -17.97 -11.45 -0.08
N TYR A 160 -16.84 -10.84 -0.37
CA TYR A 160 -16.36 -9.68 0.36
C TYR A 160 -17.28 -8.47 0.18
N LEU A 161 -17.64 -8.13 -1.07
CA LEU A 161 -18.49 -6.99 -1.38
C LEU A 161 -19.90 -7.16 -0.79
N GLU A 162 -20.49 -8.35 -0.88
CA GLU A 162 -21.79 -8.67 -0.27
C GLU A 162 -21.78 -8.44 1.24
N ARG A 163 -20.75 -8.92 1.93
CA ARG A 163 -20.60 -8.70 3.38
C ARG A 163 -20.50 -7.21 3.70
N ARG A 164 -19.72 -6.42 2.93
CA ARG A 164 -19.62 -4.97 3.15
C ARG A 164 -20.94 -4.24 2.92
N VAL A 165 -21.71 -4.64 1.93
CA VAL A 165 -23.07 -4.10 1.69
C VAL A 165 -23.97 -4.41 2.88
N GLN A 166 -23.95 -5.64 3.38
CA GLN A 166 -24.74 -6.06 4.53
C GLN A 166 -24.39 -5.25 5.80
N GLU A 167 -23.09 -5.12 6.11
CA GLU A 167 -22.61 -4.31 7.23
C GLU A 167 -23.08 -2.85 7.13
N PHE A 168 -23.04 -2.27 5.93
CA PHE A 168 -23.52 -0.91 5.69
C PHE A 168 -25.02 -0.76 5.92
N LEU A 169 -25.82 -1.71 5.44
CA LEU A 169 -27.27 -1.71 5.62
C LEU A 169 -27.66 -1.86 7.11
N GLU A 170 -26.98 -2.74 7.84
CA GLU A 170 -27.18 -2.93 9.28
C GLU A 170 -26.82 -1.67 10.07
N ALA A 171 -25.68 -1.05 9.78
CA ALA A 171 -25.29 0.20 10.42
C ALA A 171 -26.28 1.34 10.16
N SER A 172 -26.83 1.41 8.94
CA SER A 172 -27.83 2.42 8.56
C SER A 172 -29.20 2.19 9.19
N ALA A 173 -29.54 0.94 9.56
CA ALA A 173 -30.81 0.61 10.22
C ALA A 173 -30.81 0.95 11.72
N HIS A 174 -29.65 1.20 12.32
CA HIS A 174 -29.48 1.51 13.74
C HIS A 174 -29.12 3.00 14.00
N ALA A 175 -29.07 3.82 12.96
CA ALA A 175 -28.81 5.27 13.01
C ALA A 175 -30.11 6.07 12.93
#